data_3b1407af5f793c7cf4b90099f64bdc22
#
_entry.id   3b1407af5f793c7cf4b90099f64bdc22
#
_cell.length_a   1.000
_cell.length_b   1.000
_cell.length_c   1.000
_cell.angle_alpha   90.00
_cell.angle_beta   90.00
_cell.angle_gamma   90.00
#
_symmetry.space_group_name_H-M   'P 1'
#
loop_
_entity.id
_entity.type
_entity.pdbx_description
1 polymer ?
#
loop_
_entity_poly.entity_id
_entity_poly.type
_entity_poly.pdbx_seq_one_letter_code
_entity_poly.pdbx_strand_id
1 'polypeptide(L)'
;MPRVITSLCMREGGCATVCPVECIVPGKPEDKYPWYYIDADTCIDCGACEAECPYGAIFPDVELPSAYKAKGGERLSMPVGTEGFTEEYDGTNRDGDTVHLTATRTLEAGETVNLTFCLDANTDFFKSGPGYNA
;
A
#
# COMPACT_ATOMS: atom_id res chain seq x y z
N MET A 1 8.31 -14.33 -7.54
CA MET A 1 7.41 -13.20 -7.85
C MET A 1 7.33 -12.27 -6.66
N PRO A 2 7.93 -11.07 -6.75
CA PRO A 2 7.85 -10.11 -5.65
C PRO A 2 6.41 -9.69 -5.38
N ARG A 3 6.16 -9.26 -4.16
CA ARG A 3 4.86 -8.71 -3.78
C ARG A 3 4.84 -7.22 -4.00
N VAL A 4 3.66 -6.66 -4.22
CA VAL A 4 3.44 -5.22 -4.38
C VAL A 4 2.31 -4.79 -3.45
N ILE A 5 2.51 -3.67 -2.76
CA ILE A 5 1.49 -3.09 -1.89
C ILE A 5 0.69 -2.06 -2.70
N THR A 6 -0.62 -2.20 -2.69
CA THR A 6 -1.52 -1.36 -3.48
C THR A 6 -2.07 -0.18 -2.67
N SER A 7 -2.88 0.65 -3.34
CA SER A 7 -3.56 1.78 -2.72
C SER A 7 -4.58 1.41 -1.64
N LEU A 8 -4.86 0.12 -1.45
CA LEU A 8 -5.67 -0.35 -0.33
C LEU A 8 -4.92 -0.28 1.01
N CYS A 9 -3.63 0.01 1.00
CA CYS A 9 -2.79 0.09 2.20
C CYS A 9 -3.22 1.25 3.10
N MET A 10 -3.45 0.94 4.38
CA MET A 10 -3.77 1.92 5.41
C MET A 10 -2.64 2.06 6.45
N ARG A 11 -1.41 1.71 6.07
CA ARG A 11 -0.20 1.87 6.90
C ARG A 11 -0.27 1.14 8.24
N GLU A 12 -0.86 -0.05 8.26
CA GLU A 12 -0.98 -0.85 9.48
C GLU A 12 0.39 -1.35 9.98
N GLY A 13 1.32 -1.63 9.07
CA GLY A 13 2.71 -1.93 9.41
C GLY A 13 3.04 -3.38 9.73
N GLY A 14 2.06 -4.26 9.83
CA GLY A 14 2.31 -5.67 10.11
C GLY A 14 3.14 -6.38 9.07
N CYS A 15 3.01 -5.97 7.81
CA CYS A 15 3.79 -6.52 6.70
C CYS A 15 5.29 -6.33 6.91
N ALA A 16 5.72 -5.14 7.33
CA ALA A 16 7.14 -4.85 7.56
C ALA A 16 7.68 -5.66 8.74
N THR A 17 6.85 -5.89 9.74
CA THR A 17 7.22 -6.64 10.95
C THR A 17 7.56 -8.10 10.64
N VAL A 18 6.87 -8.72 9.69
CA VAL A 18 7.03 -10.15 9.38
C VAL A 18 7.97 -10.43 8.22
N CYS A 19 8.45 -9.41 7.54
CA CYS A 19 9.35 -9.61 6.39
C CYS A 19 10.74 -10.08 6.86
N PRO A 20 11.17 -11.30 6.50
CA PRO A 20 12.44 -11.85 6.98
C PRO A 20 13.67 -11.19 6.38
N VAL A 21 13.52 -10.51 5.25
CA VAL A 21 14.63 -9.83 4.56
C VAL A 21 14.53 -8.30 4.67
N GLU A 22 13.56 -7.82 5.41
CA GLU A 22 13.39 -6.39 5.70
C GLU A 22 13.35 -5.49 4.46
N CYS A 23 12.65 -5.96 3.42
CA CYS A 23 12.57 -5.23 2.15
C CYS A 23 11.32 -4.33 2.05
N ILE A 24 10.56 -4.16 3.13
CA ILE A 24 9.36 -3.34 3.16
C ILE A 24 9.63 -2.05 3.91
N VAL A 25 9.39 -0.92 3.24
CA VAL A 25 9.71 0.41 3.75
C VAL A 25 8.45 1.27 3.81
N PRO A 26 8.16 1.92 4.95
CA PRO A 26 7.06 2.88 4.99
C PRO A 26 7.38 4.10 4.14
N GLY A 27 6.44 4.50 3.27
CA GLY A 27 6.63 5.65 2.40
C GLY A 27 6.71 6.96 3.18
N LYS A 28 7.62 7.83 2.78
CA LYS A 28 7.77 9.18 3.36
C LYS A 28 8.30 10.13 2.28
N PRO A 29 7.84 11.37 2.24
CA PRO A 29 6.76 11.93 3.08
C PRO A 29 5.41 11.28 2.76
N GLU A 30 4.55 11.14 3.76
CA GLU A 30 3.29 10.42 3.63
C GLU A 30 2.32 11.04 2.63
N ASP A 31 2.38 12.35 2.45
CA ASP A 31 1.53 13.05 1.49
C ASP A 31 1.91 12.76 0.04
N LYS A 32 3.14 12.35 -0.22
CA LYS A 32 3.63 11.99 -1.55
C LYS A 32 3.71 10.47 -1.74
N TYR A 33 4.07 9.73 -0.69
CA TYR A 33 4.20 8.27 -0.69
C TYR A 33 3.33 7.69 0.43
N PRO A 34 2.02 7.53 0.20
CA PRO A 34 1.07 7.19 1.26
C PRO A 34 1.06 5.72 1.68
N TRP A 35 1.73 4.82 0.92
CA TRP A 35 1.72 3.38 1.20
C TRP A 35 3.03 2.92 1.80
N TYR A 36 3.09 1.64 2.17
CA TYR A 36 4.34 0.92 2.35
C TYR A 36 4.78 0.37 0.99
N TYR A 37 6.08 0.17 0.80
CA TYR A 37 6.65 -0.23 -0.49
C TYR A 37 7.60 -1.40 -0.30
N ILE A 38 7.63 -2.30 -1.29
CA ILE A 38 8.42 -3.53 -1.25
C ILE A 38 9.52 -3.45 -2.31
N ASP A 39 10.78 -3.60 -1.88
CA ASP A 39 11.90 -3.68 -2.80
C ASP A 39 11.87 -5.02 -3.53
N ALA A 40 11.53 -4.98 -4.81
CA ALA A 40 11.37 -6.19 -5.63
C ALA A 40 12.67 -6.98 -5.76
N ASP A 41 13.81 -6.31 -5.73
CA ASP A 41 15.12 -6.97 -5.87
C ASP A 41 15.51 -7.76 -4.62
N THR A 42 14.98 -7.39 -3.47
CA THR A 42 15.29 -8.03 -2.19
C THR A 42 14.21 -9.03 -1.77
N CYS A 43 12.98 -8.84 -2.22
CA CYS A 43 11.84 -9.69 -1.86
C CYS A 43 12.06 -11.15 -2.27
N ILE A 44 11.87 -12.07 -1.33
CA ILE A 44 12.06 -13.51 -1.56
C ILE A 44 10.75 -14.27 -1.83
N ASP A 45 9.66 -13.54 -2.01
CA ASP A 45 8.34 -14.11 -2.34
C ASP A 45 7.83 -15.12 -1.29
N CYS A 46 8.08 -14.85 0.00
CA CYS A 46 7.66 -15.76 1.07
C CYS A 46 6.15 -15.66 1.40
N GLY A 47 5.49 -14.58 1.00
CA GLY A 47 4.05 -14.39 1.19
C GLY A 47 3.61 -14.03 2.61
N ALA A 48 4.54 -13.92 3.57
CA ALA A 48 4.18 -13.62 4.96
C ALA A 48 3.48 -12.25 5.12
N CYS A 49 3.96 -11.25 4.37
CA CYS A 49 3.38 -9.90 4.39
C CYS A 49 1.93 -9.90 3.90
N GLU A 50 1.65 -10.64 2.85
CA GLU A 50 0.30 -10.72 2.27
C GLU A 50 -0.69 -11.27 3.29
N ALA A 51 -0.31 -12.32 4.02
CA ALA A 51 -1.15 -12.93 5.06
C ALA A 51 -1.39 -11.98 6.25
N GLU A 52 -0.43 -11.10 6.54
CA GLU A 52 -0.52 -10.17 7.67
C GLU A 52 -1.31 -8.90 7.37
N CYS A 53 -1.54 -8.56 6.11
CA CYS A 53 -2.25 -7.32 5.78
C CYS A 53 -3.76 -7.48 6.00
N PRO A 54 -4.35 -6.77 6.99
CA PRO A 54 -5.79 -6.90 7.26
C PRO A 54 -6.66 -6.27 6.19
N TYR A 55 -6.08 -5.48 5.30
CA TYR A 55 -6.82 -4.78 4.25
C TYR A 55 -6.74 -5.49 2.90
N GLY A 56 -6.01 -6.61 2.81
CA GLY A 56 -5.82 -7.32 1.55
C GLY A 56 -5.15 -6.46 0.48
N ALA A 57 -4.21 -5.62 0.87
CA ALA A 57 -3.58 -4.63 -0.03
C ALA A 57 -2.40 -5.20 -0.82
N ILE A 58 -1.93 -6.38 -0.50
CA ILE A 58 -0.68 -6.93 -1.03
C ILE A 58 -0.98 -8.07 -2.00
N PHE A 59 -0.38 -8.00 -3.20
CA PHE A 59 -0.55 -8.99 -4.26
C PHE A 59 0.79 -9.35 -4.88
N PRO A 60 0.94 -10.56 -5.45
CA PRO A 60 2.07 -10.83 -6.34
C PRO A 60 2.07 -9.84 -7.51
N ASP A 61 3.25 -9.44 -7.98
CA ASP A 61 3.38 -8.41 -9.01
C ASP A 61 2.63 -8.71 -10.30
N VAL A 62 2.57 -9.99 -10.68
CA VAL A 62 1.86 -10.43 -11.90
C VAL A 62 0.36 -10.64 -11.70
N GLU A 63 -0.12 -10.56 -10.46
CA GLU A 63 -1.52 -10.79 -10.12
C GLU A 63 -2.25 -9.51 -9.66
N LEU A 64 -1.65 -8.34 -9.87
CA LEU A 64 -2.30 -7.08 -9.56
C LEU A 64 -3.61 -6.96 -10.35
N PRO A 65 -4.75 -6.77 -9.68
CA PRO A 65 -6.03 -6.76 -10.38
C PRO A 65 -6.23 -5.49 -11.18
N SER A 66 -6.60 -5.64 -12.45
CA SER A 66 -7.01 -4.51 -13.30
C SER A 66 -8.48 -4.13 -13.04
N ALA A 67 -9.23 -5.02 -12.43
CA ALA A 67 -10.65 -4.82 -12.12
C ALA A 67 -10.96 -5.40 -10.74
N TYR A 68 -10.37 -4.81 -9.71
CA TYR A 68 -10.64 -5.19 -8.32
C TYR A 68 -12.06 -4.79 -7.95
N LYS A 69 -12.85 -5.77 -7.55
CA LYS A 69 -14.25 -5.55 -7.19
C LYS A 69 -14.36 -5.36 -5.67
N ALA A 70 -14.77 -4.18 -5.26
CA ALA A 70 -14.90 -3.84 -3.85
C ALA A 70 -16.09 -4.55 -3.21
N LYS A 71 -15.90 -5.00 -1.98
CA LYS A 71 -16.97 -5.58 -1.16
C LYS A 71 -17.80 -4.51 -0.47
N GLY A 72 -17.23 -3.32 -0.33
CA GLY A 72 -17.80 -2.19 0.37
C GLY A 72 -17.04 -1.91 1.66
N GLY A 73 -16.72 -0.64 1.89
CA GLY A 73 -16.02 -0.21 3.08
C GLY A 73 -14.49 -0.20 2.96
N GLU A 74 -13.93 -0.77 1.90
CA GLU A 74 -12.50 -0.64 1.65
C GLU A 74 -12.15 0.83 1.40
N ARG A 75 -10.94 1.23 1.76
CA ARG A 75 -10.49 2.59 1.59
C ARG A 75 -9.24 2.62 0.73
N LEU A 76 -9.25 3.47 -0.30
CA LEU A 76 -8.05 3.73 -1.11
C LEU A 76 -7.34 4.98 -0.60
N SER A 77 -6.02 4.96 -0.60
CA SER A 77 -5.21 6.15 -0.35
C SER A 77 -4.37 6.48 -1.57
N MET A 78 -4.16 7.78 -1.80
CA MET A 78 -3.35 8.28 -2.92
C MET A 78 -2.52 9.47 -2.44
N PRO A 79 -1.52 9.90 -3.20
CA PRO A 79 -0.79 11.12 -2.87
C PRO A 79 -1.74 12.32 -2.76
N VAL A 80 -1.42 13.23 -1.86
CA VAL A 80 -2.20 14.46 -1.66
C VAL A 80 -2.29 15.24 -2.97
N GLY A 81 -3.49 15.72 -3.30
CA GLY A 81 -3.75 16.40 -4.56
C GLY A 81 -4.37 15.53 -5.62
N THR A 82 -4.54 14.23 -5.36
CA THR A 82 -5.22 13.33 -6.30
C THR A 82 -6.72 13.65 -6.31
N GLU A 83 -7.27 13.86 -7.49
CA GLU A 83 -8.68 14.20 -7.67
C GLU A 83 -9.57 13.06 -7.15
N GLY A 84 -10.60 13.41 -6.39
CA GLY A 84 -11.54 12.45 -5.83
C GLY A 84 -11.13 11.84 -4.50
N PHE A 85 -9.94 12.15 -4.00
CA PHE A 85 -9.42 11.62 -2.74
C PHE A 85 -9.35 12.74 -1.69
N THR A 86 -10.49 13.05 -1.09
CA THR A 86 -10.64 14.19 -0.17
C THR A 86 -11.04 13.78 1.25
N GLU A 87 -11.20 12.47 1.51
CA GLU A 87 -11.58 11.98 2.83
C GLU A 87 -10.35 11.81 3.71
N GLU A 88 -10.50 12.12 4.99
CA GLU A 88 -9.44 11.90 5.96
C GLU A 88 -9.62 10.55 6.65
N TYR A 89 -8.51 9.87 6.91
CA TYR A 89 -8.49 8.63 7.66
C TYR A 89 -7.60 8.78 8.88
N ASP A 90 -8.13 8.44 10.05
CA ASP A 90 -7.39 8.41 11.31
C ASP A 90 -7.49 7.01 11.89
N GLY A 91 -6.34 6.44 12.21
CA GLY A 91 -6.28 5.10 12.78
C GLY A 91 -4.98 4.91 13.54
N THR A 92 -4.70 3.66 13.90
CA THR A 92 -3.44 3.29 14.55
C THR A 92 -2.79 2.15 13.79
N ASN A 93 -1.44 2.13 13.78
CA ASN A 93 -0.70 1.03 13.18
C ASN A 93 -0.49 -0.10 14.20
N ARG A 94 0.24 -1.13 13.81
CA ARG A 94 0.54 -2.29 14.65
C ARG A 94 1.26 -1.90 15.94
N ASP A 95 2.08 -0.86 15.90
CA ASP A 95 2.87 -0.39 17.05
C ASP A 95 2.09 0.57 17.96
N GLY A 96 0.86 0.90 17.63
CA GLY A 96 0.03 1.82 18.40
C GLY A 96 0.22 3.28 18.05
N ASP A 97 1.04 3.61 17.04
CA ASP A 97 1.22 4.97 16.59
C ASP A 97 0.03 5.44 15.74
N THR A 98 -0.27 6.73 15.84
CA THR A 98 -1.36 7.33 15.07
C THR A 98 -1.01 7.38 13.59
N VAL A 99 -1.95 6.93 12.75
CA VAL A 99 -1.88 7.07 11.29
C VAL A 99 -2.92 8.09 10.85
N HIS A 100 -2.49 9.11 10.12
CA HIS A 100 -3.38 10.13 9.58
C HIS A 100 -3.13 10.27 8.08
N LEU A 101 -4.17 10.03 7.28
CA LEU A 101 -4.12 10.14 5.83
C LEU A 101 -5.17 11.15 5.38
N THR A 102 -4.80 12.07 4.50
CA THR A 102 -5.69 13.17 4.08
C THR A 102 -6.22 13.01 2.66
N ALA A 103 -5.73 12.03 1.92
CA ALA A 103 -6.15 11.79 0.54
C ALA A 103 -6.63 10.35 0.39
N THR A 104 -7.82 10.07 0.92
CA THR A 104 -8.42 8.74 0.87
C THR A 104 -9.83 8.81 0.27
N ARG A 105 -10.34 7.65 -0.16
CA ARG A 105 -11.69 7.49 -0.67
C ARG A 105 -12.22 6.12 -0.26
N THR A 106 -13.45 6.08 0.27
CA THR A 106 -14.10 4.83 0.62
C THR A 106 -14.73 4.22 -0.63
N LEU A 107 -14.55 2.92 -0.82
CA LEU A 107 -15.15 2.18 -1.92
C LEU A 107 -16.54 1.67 -1.55
N GLU A 108 -17.46 1.74 -2.50
CA GLU A 108 -18.80 1.19 -2.34
C GLU A 108 -18.83 -0.26 -2.84
N ALA A 109 -19.75 -1.06 -2.31
CA ALA A 109 -19.91 -2.45 -2.72
C ALA A 109 -20.19 -2.54 -4.22
N GLY A 110 -19.42 -3.37 -4.92
CA GLY A 110 -19.53 -3.56 -6.36
C GLY A 110 -18.74 -2.56 -7.20
N GLU A 111 -18.11 -1.57 -6.58
CA GLU A 111 -17.25 -0.63 -7.31
C GLU A 111 -15.99 -1.36 -7.80
N THR A 112 -15.56 -1.05 -9.03
CA THR A 112 -14.40 -1.69 -9.65
C THR A 112 -13.27 -0.68 -9.80
N VAL A 113 -12.07 -1.08 -9.39
CA VAL A 113 -10.87 -0.23 -9.48
C VAL A 113 -9.70 -0.99 -10.10
N ASN A 114 -8.87 -0.27 -10.83
CA ASN A 114 -7.63 -0.81 -11.42
C ASN A 114 -6.47 -0.53 -10.48
N LEU A 115 -5.81 -1.59 -10.00
CA LEU A 115 -4.69 -1.49 -9.07
C LEU A 115 -3.34 -1.78 -9.73
N THR A 116 -3.30 -1.97 -11.05
CA THR A 116 -2.05 -2.32 -11.75
C THR A 116 -1.02 -1.19 -11.74
N PHE A 117 -1.45 0.06 -11.62
CA PHE A 117 -0.53 1.22 -11.54
C PHE A 117 0.36 1.17 -10.30
N CYS A 118 -0.02 0.39 -9.29
CA CYS A 118 0.75 0.29 -8.05
C CYS A 118 2.12 -0.36 -8.26
N LEU A 119 2.26 -1.17 -9.31
CA LEU A 119 3.56 -1.76 -9.66
C LEU A 119 4.57 -0.66 -10.00
N ASP A 120 4.18 0.28 -10.87
CA ASP A 120 5.06 1.39 -11.24
C ASP A 120 5.34 2.32 -10.07
N ALA A 121 4.33 2.60 -9.26
CA ALA A 121 4.49 3.42 -8.05
C ALA A 121 5.49 2.78 -7.08
N ASN A 122 5.43 1.47 -6.92
CA ASN A 122 6.34 0.74 -6.05
C ASN A 122 7.79 0.78 -6.60
N THR A 123 7.95 0.60 -7.89
CA THR A 123 9.26 0.65 -8.56
C THR A 123 9.86 2.06 -8.43
N ASP A 124 9.06 3.08 -8.69
CA ASP A 124 9.51 4.48 -8.65
C ASP A 124 9.96 4.90 -7.26
N PHE A 125 9.35 4.37 -6.20
CA PHE A 125 9.74 4.67 -4.84
C PHE A 125 11.22 4.33 -4.58
N PHE A 126 11.69 3.21 -5.11
CA PHE A 126 13.08 2.77 -4.92
C PHE A 126 14.05 3.30 -5.97
N LYS A 127 13.56 3.73 -7.15
CA LYS A 127 14.40 4.30 -8.21
C LYS A 127 14.57 5.79 -8.10
N SER A 128 13.46 6.52 -8.09
CA SER A 128 13.44 7.99 -8.13
C SER A 128 13.08 8.60 -6.80
N GLY A 129 12.45 7.82 -5.91
CA GLY A 129 12.03 8.26 -4.60
C GLY A 129 13.07 7.98 -3.52
N PRO A 130 12.67 8.15 -2.24
CA PRO A 130 13.60 8.00 -1.13
C PRO A 130 14.05 6.56 -0.85
N GLY A 131 13.30 5.55 -1.27
CA GLY A 131 13.64 4.16 -1.02
C GLY A 131 13.95 3.89 0.45
N TYR A 132 15.06 3.19 0.72
CA TYR A 132 15.47 2.87 2.09
C TYR A 132 15.88 4.11 2.91
N ASN A 133 15.97 5.28 2.31
CA ASN A 133 16.28 6.53 3.01
C ASN A 133 15.04 7.25 3.53
N ALA A 134 13.89 6.68 3.30
CA ALA A 134 12.62 7.26 3.75
C ALA A 134 12.52 7.30 5.28
#